data_a2a06e58f712928922f9e1d44c639b1b
#
_entry.id   a2a06e58f712928922f9e1d44c639b1b
#
_cell.length_a   1.000
_cell.length_b   1.000
_cell.length_c   1.000
_cell.angle_alpha   90.00
_cell.angle_beta   90.00
_cell.angle_gamma   90.00
#
_symmetry.space_group_name_H-M   'P 1'
#
loop_
_entity.id
_entity.type
_entity.pdbx_description
1 polymer ?
#
loop_
_entity_poly.entity_id
_entity_poly.type
_entity_poly.pdbx_seq_one_letter_code
_entity_poly.pdbx_strand_id
1 'polypeptide(L)'
;MSKEKKGDAPSGVKDVSLSALDALIQGGDTQLIFELLISNARQLAATGQGQQLIKMAPSMGDESESGLAIRRGFVMLGHLVDLDFATAEALANQLLQEEKKNPVFDFLQKITSYVYAASAFARGDLGTTLSSIDAALNAPKITSDLGDADKINLIRLRSSVLMLQSDDSALQNQLELATRIADESNEGDYGIHLMAIKAMVFHVQGEFLKATEMSKSVITSSEVYGYTGITSAMDCKYVLARCYIAYGKLEEGIELLEELKIEANKSNIETWYVTAESLILRILTELSRIREALDRSVQLRTYLSKFSSKYDLDWMADVGELYIRYRLHDLNKAREIAARTPKIYYVNQIIQAMEGAKGKEFPKEEVLKLPEDSPRKKLWKYLFLSEFPATKDFSPKDCMKIALEIGEKTGARDIFLRQGNDHQNLIFQIAREEPSLFLDELSRDCLKRVKMRSQSQLEGEESLTSREVQVLKQLATGKAINQIGKELHISQNTMKTHLRNIYRKLQVDGRKSAVTKGQESFLI
;
A
#
# COMPACT_ATOMS: atom_id res chain seq x y z
N MET A 1 32.47 13.26 -42.55
CA MET A 1 31.64 14.29 -41.88
C MET A 1 30.18 13.97 -42.19
N SER A 2 29.55 13.13 -41.39
CA SER A 2 28.12 12.84 -41.43
C SER A 2 27.47 13.57 -40.27
N LYS A 3 26.55 14.49 -40.57
CA LYS A 3 25.74 15.23 -39.62
C LYS A 3 24.72 14.26 -39.03
N GLU A 4 24.86 13.91 -37.79
CA GLU A 4 23.79 13.31 -36.97
C GLU A 4 22.62 14.29 -36.93
N LYS A 5 21.47 13.87 -37.46
CA LYS A 5 20.18 14.51 -37.21
C LYS A 5 19.83 14.26 -35.77
N LYS A 6 19.84 15.30 -34.95
CA LYS A 6 19.12 15.32 -33.67
C LYS A 6 17.66 15.06 -34.03
N GLY A 7 17.13 13.92 -33.59
CA GLY A 7 15.72 13.64 -33.63
C GLY A 7 14.98 14.65 -32.73
N ASP A 8 14.02 15.34 -33.30
CA ASP A 8 13.07 16.15 -32.53
C ASP A 8 12.35 15.22 -31.55
N ALA A 9 12.39 15.59 -30.28
CA ALA A 9 11.62 14.92 -29.25
C ALA A 9 10.13 14.98 -29.64
N PRO A 10 9.35 13.89 -29.43
CA PRO A 10 7.93 13.92 -29.69
C PRO A 10 7.31 15.07 -28.86
N SER A 11 6.33 15.75 -29.46
CA SER A 11 5.61 16.86 -28.86
C SER A 11 4.81 16.36 -27.63
N GLY A 12 5.51 16.06 -26.55
CA GLY A 12 4.97 15.77 -25.24
C GLY A 12 4.35 17.04 -24.67
N VAL A 13 3.27 16.87 -23.93
CA VAL A 13 2.56 17.86 -23.12
C VAL A 13 3.52 18.94 -22.64
N LYS A 14 3.37 20.16 -23.15
CA LYS A 14 4.21 21.31 -22.76
C LYS A 14 3.99 21.53 -21.27
N ASP A 15 5.08 21.51 -20.49
CA ASP A 15 5.07 21.97 -19.11
C ASP A 15 4.43 23.37 -19.11
N VAL A 16 3.20 23.46 -18.59
CA VAL A 16 2.50 24.74 -18.47
C VAL A 16 3.14 25.48 -17.31
N SER A 17 4.03 26.40 -17.62
CA SER A 17 4.49 27.36 -16.62
C SER A 17 3.34 28.31 -16.26
N LEU A 18 3.32 28.85 -15.03
CA LEU A 18 2.34 29.88 -14.63
C LEU A 18 2.30 31.06 -15.59
N SER A 19 3.43 31.40 -16.22
CA SER A 19 3.51 32.46 -17.24
C SER A 19 2.75 32.09 -18.52
N ALA A 20 2.71 30.82 -18.90
CA ALA A 20 1.87 30.34 -20.01
C ALA A 20 0.38 30.33 -19.64
N LEU A 21 0.07 29.98 -18.40
CA LEU A 21 -1.29 30.06 -17.86
C LEU A 21 -1.80 31.53 -17.82
N ASP A 22 -0.96 32.46 -17.34
CA ASP A 22 -1.27 33.91 -17.35
C ASP A 22 -1.56 34.44 -18.78
N ALA A 23 -0.77 34.01 -19.76
CA ALA A 23 -0.98 34.39 -21.16
C ALA A 23 -2.30 33.85 -21.73
N LEU A 24 -2.67 32.61 -21.36
CA LEU A 24 -3.95 31.99 -21.75
C LEU A 24 -5.15 32.67 -21.08
N ILE A 25 -5.00 33.05 -19.80
CA ILE A 25 -6.02 33.80 -19.06
C ILE A 25 -6.30 35.16 -19.74
N GLN A 26 -5.24 35.85 -20.15
CA GLN A 26 -5.39 37.11 -20.91
C GLN A 26 -6.01 36.91 -22.29
N GLY A 27 -5.86 35.71 -22.88
CA GLY A 27 -6.49 35.32 -24.14
C GLY A 27 -7.99 35.01 -24.06
N GLY A 28 -8.54 34.82 -22.85
CA GLY A 28 -9.99 34.66 -22.60
C GLY A 28 -10.57 33.28 -22.95
N ASP A 29 -9.75 32.29 -23.35
CA ASP A 29 -10.22 30.93 -23.63
C ASP A 29 -10.30 30.11 -22.34
N THR A 30 -11.40 30.28 -21.63
CA THR A 30 -11.64 29.71 -20.31
C THR A 30 -11.72 28.20 -20.35
N GLN A 31 -12.18 27.59 -21.43
CA GLN A 31 -12.30 26.14 -21.57
C GLN A 31 -10.92 25.51 -21.72
N LEU A 32 -10.06 26.06 -22.58
CA LEU A 32 -8.69 25.60 -22.77
C LEU A 32 -7.87 25.73 -21.47
N ILE A 33 -8.09 26.83 -20.72
CA ILE A 33 -7.42 27.02 -19.41
C ILE A 33 -7.82 25.92 -18.45
N PHE A 34 -9.10 25.57 -18.39
CA PHE A 34 -9.60 24.51 -17.54
C PHE A 34 -9.05 23.13 -17.91
N GLU A 35 -9.05 22.78 -19.18
CA GLU A 35 -8.48 21.51 -19.67
C GLU A 35 -7.00 21.39 -19.32
N LEU A 36 -6.25 22.47 -19.50
CA LEU A 36 -4.84 22.52 -19.12
C LEU A 36 -4.63 22.46 -17.62
N LEU A 37 -5.51 23.03 -16.79
CA LEU A 37 -5.43 22.96 -15.35
C LEU A 37 -5.73 21.57 -14.82
N ILE A 38 -6.72 20.88 -15.37
CA ILE A 38 -7.02 19.51 -14.95
C ILE A 38 -5.89 18.58 -15.33
N SER A 39 -5.40 18.66 -16.57
CA SER A 39 -4.28 17.84 -17.04
C SER A 39 -2.97 18.13 -16.28
N ASN A 40 -2.81 19.33 -15.75
CA ASN A 40 -1.63 19.74 -14.98
C ASN A 40 -1.89 19.92 -13.48
N ALA A 41 -3.09 19.62 -12.96
CA ALA A 41 -3.45 19.82 -11.55
C ALA A 41 -2.44 19.16 -10.59
N ARG A 42 -1.90 17.98 -10.95
CA ARG A 42 -0.88 17.29 -10.17
C ARG A 42 0.48 17.96 -10.23
N GLN A 43 0.88 18.50 -11.39
CA GLN A 43 2.12 19.27 -11.52
C GLN A 43 2.02 20.56 -10.69
N LEU A 44 0.87 21.21 -10.70
CA LEU A 44 0.60 22.40 -9.90
C LEU A 44 0.59 22.08 -8.40
N ALA A 45 0.05 20.90 -8.01
CA ALA A 45 0.14 20.39 -6.64
C ALA A 45 1.59 20.17 -6.22
N ALA A 46 2.37 19.48 -7.04
CA ALA A 46 3.78 19.20 -6.77
C ALA A 46 4.63 20.46 -6.61
N THR A 47 4.20 21.56 -7.20
CA THR A 47 4.89 22.85 -7.11
C THR A 47 4.30 23.79 -6.07
N GLY A 48 3.28 23.35 -5.30
CA GLY A 48 2.64 24.15 -4.23
C GLY A 48 1.91 25.38 -4.75
N GLN A 49 1.35 25.32 -5.96
CA GLN A 49 0.76 26.47 -6.64
C GLN A 49 -0.74 26.64 -6.41
N GLY A 50 -1.36 25.87 -5.51
CA GLY A 50 -2.80 25.96 -5.22
C GLY A 50 -3.23 27.36 -4.78
N GLN A 51 -2.49 28.02 -3.90
CA GLN A 51 -2.75 29.40 -3.49
C GLN A 51 -2.66 30.40 -4.63
N GLN A 52 -1.82 30.14 -5.62
CA GLN A 52 -1.74 31.00 -6.81
C GLN A 52 -2.97 30.82 -7.69
N LEU A 53 -3.45 29.57 -7.88
CA LEU A 53 -4.72 29.31 -8.58
C LEU A 53 -5.88 30.04 -7.91
N ILE A 54 -5.98 29.99 -6.57
CA ILE A 54 -7.01 30.70 -5.82
C ILE A 54 -6.94 32.21 -6.06
N LYS A 55 -5.74 32.78 -6.06
CA LYS A 55 -5.53 34.24 -6.33
C LYS A 55 -5.86 34.63 -7.77
N MET A 56 -5.68 33.74 -8.72
CA MET A 56 -5.98 33.98 -10.14
C MET A 56 -7.47 33.81 -10.47
N ALA A 57 -8.20 33.03 -9.68
CA ALA A 57 -9.61 32.73 -9.92
C ALA A 57 -10.51 33.98 -10.21
N PRO A 58 -10.33 35.13 -9.52
CA PRO A 58 -11.13 36.35 -9.85
C PRO A 58 -10.93 36.88 -11.27
N SER A 59 -9.80 36.58 -11.90
CA SER A 59 -9.49 37.00 -13.28
C SER A 59 -10.03 36.05 -14.35
N MET A 60 -10.63 34.92 -13.92
CA MET A 60 -11.10 33.86 -14.79
C MET A 60 -12.60 34.04 -15.14
N GLY A 61 -12.93 33.89 -16.41
CA GLY A 61 -14.31 33.99 -16.86
C GLY A 61 -14.86 35.42 -16.84
N ASP A 62 -16.08 35.57 -17.30
CA ASP A 62 -16.84 36.81 -17.30
C ASP A 62 -17.81 36.93 -16.10
N GLU A 63 -18.61 37.95 -16.04
CA GLU A 63 -19.61 38.19 -14.98
C GLU A 63 -20.90 37.36 -15.17
N SER A 64 -20.96 36.46 -16.16
CA SER A 64 -22.07 35.53 -16.34
C SER A 64 -22.14 34.48 -15.25
N GLU A 65 -23.28 33.81 -15.10
CA GLU A 65 -23.42 32.66 -14.19
C GLU A 65 -22.40 31.58 -14.49
N SER A 66 -22.11 31.30 -15.77
CA SER A 66 -21.09 30.34 -16.19
C SER A 66 -19.67 30.79 -15.78
N GLY A 67 -19.34 32.06 -15.96
CA GLY A 67 -18.05 32.62 -15.53
C GLY A 67 -17.86 32.56 -14.02
N LEU A 68 -18.90 32.83 -13.23
CA LEU A 68 -18.85 32.68 -11.77
C LEU A 68 -18.67 31.22 -11.34
N ALA A 69 -19.36 30.29 -12.00
CA ALA A 69 -19.20 28.85 -11.73
C ALA A 69 -17.76 28.36 -12.03
N ILE A 70 -17.18 28.84 -13.11
CA ILE A 70 -15.79 28.61 -13.50
C ILE A 70 -14.84 29.10 -12.41
N ARG A 71 -14.98 30.35 -11.91
CA ARG A 71 -14.16 30.91 -10.82
C ARG A 71 -14.19 30.02 -9.57
N ARG A 72 -15.39 29.57 -9.17
CA ARG A 72 -15.55 28.63 -8.03
C ARG A 72 -14.86 27.30 -8.27
N GLY A 73 -14.94 26.75 -9.49
CA GLY A 73 -14.23 25.55 -9.90
C GLY A 73 -12.70 25.72 -9.75
N PHE A 74 -12.16 26.89 -10.10
CA PHE A 74 -10.74 27.20 -9.92
C PHE A 74 -10.34 27.28 -8.45
N VAL A 75 -11.15 27.92 -7.60
CA VAL A 75 -10.91 27.96 -6.15
C VAL A 75 -10.92 26.55 -5.57
N MET A 76 -11.87 25.73 -5.97
CA MET A 76 -11.98 24.33 -5.57
C MET A 76 -10.73 23.52 -5.98
N LEU A 77 -10.27 23.67 -7.23
CA LEU A 77 -9.05 23.04 -7.71
C LEU A 77 -7.80 23.52 -6.94
N GLY A 78 -7.74 24.81 -6.63
CA GLY A 78 -6.65 25.36 -5.82
C GLY A 78 -6.57 24.71 -4.44
N HIS A 79 -7.70 24.51 -3.76
CA HIS A 79 -7.74 23.77 -2.49
C HIS A 79 -7.37 22.30 -2.67
N LEU A 80 -7.83 21.66 -3.74
CA LEU A 80 -7.44 20.28 -4.05
C LEU A 80 -5.92 20.14 -4.28
N VAL A 81 -5.35 21.09 -5.00
CA VAL A 81 -3.91 21.17 -5.29
C VAL A 81 -3.10 21.38 -4.00
N ASP A 82 -3.60 22.20 -3.08
CA ASP A 82 -3.02 22.40 -1.74
C ASP A 82 -3.37 21.24 -0.77
N LEU A 83 -4.04 20.20 -1.28
CA LEU A 83 -4.48 19.03 -0.55
C LEU A 83 -5.43 19.36 0.62
N ASP A 84 -6.09 20.49 0.58
CA ASP A 84 -7.17 20.86 1.49
C ASP A 84 -8.49 20.20 1.02
N PHE A 85 -8.53 18.87 1.18
CA PHE A 85 -9.63 18.04 0.72
C PHE A 85 -10.98 18.44 1.32
N ALA A 86 -10.99 18.87 2.58
CA ALA A 86 -12.23 19.25 3.27
C ALA A 86 -12.88 20.49 2.62
N THR A 87 -12.08 21.53 2.36
CA THR A 87 -12.57 22.74 1.68
C THR A 87 -12.92 22.46 0.23
N ALA A 88 -12.09 21.69 -0.49
CA ALA A 88 -12.37 21.30 -1.87
C ALA A 88 -13.70 20.54 -2.00
N GLU A 89 -13.98 19.58 -1.10
CA GLU A 89 -15.22 18.81 -1.08
C GLU A 89 -16.44 19.65 -0.70
N ALA A 90 -16.30 20.58 0.25
CA ALA A 90 -17.37 21.52 0.60
C ALA A 90 -17.76 22.41 -0.59
N LEU A 91 -16.77 22.93 -1.32
CA LEU A 91 -16.99 23.71 -2.56
C LEU A 91 -17.59 22.84 -3.67
N ALA A 92 -17.16 21.59 -3.83
CA ALA A 92 -17.74 20.66 -4.78
C ALA A 92 -19.23 20.42 -4.51
N ASN A 93 -19.59 20.19 -3.23
CA ASN A 93 -20.99 20.04 -2.82
C ASN A 93 -21.83 21.27 -3.15
N GLN A 94 -21.30 22.47 -2.90
CA GLN A 94 -21.97 23.71 -3.20
C GLN A 94 -22.18 23.87 -4.71
N LEU A 95 -21.16 23.69 -5.53
CA LEU A 95 -21.24 23.77 -6.99
C LEU A 95 -22.27 22.81 -7.56
N LEU A 96 -22.31 21.57 -7.14
CA LEU A 96 -23.28 20.59 -7.63
C LEU A 96 -24.74 20.92 -7.26
N GLN A 97 -24.96 21.65 -6.16
CA GLN A 97 -26.31 22.06 -5.77
C GLN A 97 -26.81 23.30 -6.53
N GLU A 98 -25.93 24.29 -6.71
CA GLU A 98 -26.28 25.60 -7.28
C GLU A 98 -26.32 25.58 -8.81
N GLU A 99 -25.45 24.81 -9.46
CA GLU A 99 -25.16 24.95 -10.90
C GLU A 99 -25.85 23.91 -11.81
N LYS A 100 -26.85 23.15 -11.30
CA LYS A 100 -27.52 22.07 -12.07
C LYS A 100 -28.07 22.47 -13.43
N LYS A 101 -28.35 23.74 -13.65
CA LYS A 101 -28.91 24.30 -14.92
C LYS A 101 -27.86 25.04 -15.75
N ASN A 102 -26.61 25.11 -15.26
CA ASN A 102 -25.55 25.84 -15.93
C ASN A 102 -24.98 25.01 -17.09
N PRO A 103 -24.71 25.59 -18.27
CA PRO A 103 -24.08 24.89 -19.40
C PRO A 103 -22.74 24.28 -19.10
N VAL A 104 -21.99 24.79 -18.09
CA VAL A 104 -20.72 24.24 -17.66
C VAL A 104 -20.86 23.14 -16.59
N PHE A 105 -22.11 22.76 -16.23
CA PHE A 105 -22.39 21.82 -15.16
C PHE A 105 -21.72 20.46 -15.37
N ASP A 106 -21.79 19.90 -16.57
CA ASP A 106 -21.19 18.57 -16.85
C ASP A 106 -19.69 18.58 -16.67
N PHE A 107 -19.05 19.68 -17.01
CA PHE A 107 -17.64 19.89 -16.80
C PHE A 107 -17.30 20.01 -15.29
N LEU A 108 -18.05 20.81 -14.55
CA LEU A 108 -17.90 20.92 -13.09
C LEU A 108 -18.14 19.58 -12.40
N GLN A 109 -19.07 18.76 -12.90
CA GLN A 109 -19.35 17.44 -12.38
C GLN A 109 -18.14 16.50 -12.51
N LYS A 110 -17.39 16.57 -13.60
CA LYS A 110 -16.15 15.78 -13.77
C LYS A 110 -15.10 16.16 -12.75
N ILE A 111 -14.86 17.46 -12.56
CA ILE A 111 -13.89 17.96 -11.58
C ILE A 111 -14.32 17.60 -10.16
N THR A 112 -15.59 17.81 -9.81
CA THR A 112 -16.10 17.46 -8.48
C THR A 112 -16.01 15.97 -8.20
N SER A 113 -16.24 15.12 -9.20
CA SER A 113 -16.04 13.66 -9.06
C SER A 113 -14.58 13.32 -8.77
N TYR A 114 -13.62 14.01 -9.39
CA TYR A 114 -12.20 13.84 -9.06
C TYR A 114 -11.87 14.29 -7.63
N VAL A 115 -12.43 15.43 -7.19
CA VAL A 115 -12.30 15.91 -5.80
C VAL A 115 -12.84 14.89 -4.82
N TYR A 116 -14.03 14.34 -5.07
CA TYR A 116 -14.61 13.30 -4.22
C TYR A 116 -13.75 12.03 -4.18
N ALA A 117 -13.23 11.60 -5.32
CA ALA A 117 -12.35 10.43 -5.37
C ALA A 117 -11.07 10.63 -4.52
N ALA A 118 -10.43 11.79 -4.65
CA ALA A 118 -9.23 12.12 -3.90
C ALA A 118 -9.50 12.26 -2.39
N SER A 119 -10.56 12.96 -2.02
CA SER A 119 -10.99 13.14 -0.62
C SER A 119 -11.38 11.81 0.04
N ALA A 120 -12.15 10.99 -0.67
CA ALA A 120 -12.57 9.68 -0.17
C ALA A 120 -11.36 8.75 0.01
N PHE A 121 -10.42 8.75 -0.92
CA PHE A 121 -9.18 7.99 -0.79
C PHE A 121 -8.37 8.43 0.43
N ALA A 122 -8.23 9.74 0.65
CA ALA A 122 -7.55 10.27 1.82
C ALA A 122 -8.17 9.77 3.13
N ARG A 123 -9.49 9.71 3.22
CA ARG A 123 -10.22 9.15 4.39
C ARG A 123 -10.24 7.63 4.46
N GLY A 124 -9.74 6.92 3.45
CA GLY A 124 -9.80 5.46 3.38
C GLY A 124 -11.16 4.91 2.96
N ASP A 125 -12.07 5.74 2.47
CA ASP A 125 -13.34 5.31 1.88
C ASP A 125 -13.13 4.86 0.43
N LEU A 126 -12.62 3.63 0.28
CA LEU A 126 -12.29 3.06 -1.02
C LEU A 126 -13.53 2.84 -1.90
N GLY A 127 -14.70 2.62 -1.31
CA GLY A 127 -15.96 2.45 -2.03
C GLY A 127 -16.37 3.74 -2.73
N THR A 128 -16.43 4.85 -1.99
CA THR A 128 -16.71 6.18 -2.55
C THR A 128 -15.62 6.61 -3.54
N THR A 129 -14.36 6.27 -3.29
CA THR A 129 -13.27 6.53 -4.26
C THR A 129 -13.56 5.88 -5.61
N LEU A 130 -13.87 4.60 -5.63
CA LEU A 130 -14.16 3.85 -6.87
C LEU A 130 -15.41 4.39 -7.58
N SER A 131 -16.51 4.63 -6.85
CA SER A 131 -17.75 5.13 -7.44
C SER A 131 -17.60 6.55 -7.99
N SER A 132 -16.79 7.41 -7.37
CA SER A 132 -16.50 8.76 -7.86
C SER A 132 -15.63 8.72 -9.13
N ILE A 133 -14.67 7.81 -9.22
CA ILE A 133 -13.91 7.60 -10.45
C ILE A 133 -14.83 7.10 -11.57
N ASP A 134 -15.75 6.16 -11.29
CA ASP A 134 -16.73 5.68 -12.25
C ASP A 134 -17.64 6.81 -12.75
N ALA A 135 -18.08 7.69 -11.86
CA ALA A 135 -18.88 8.84 -12.23
C ALA A 135 -18.12 9.80 -13.16
N ALA A 136 -16.81 10.03 -12.89
CA ALA A 136 -15.98 10.87 -13.75
C ALA A 136 -15.74 10.23 -15.14
N LEU A 137 -15.50 8.92 -15.21
CA LEU A 137 -15.25 8.18 -16.46
C LEU A 137 -16.51 8.06 -17.33
N ASN A 138 -17.70 7.96 -16.72
CA ASN A 138 -18.97 7.74 -17.40
C ASN A 138 -19.79 9.04 -17.60
N ALA A 139 -19.26 10.20 -17.24
CA ALA A 139 -19.94 11.47 -17.46
C ALA A 139 -20.26 11.72 -18.96
N PRO A 140 -21.45 12.23 -19.31
CA PRO A 140 -21.86 12.38 -20.71
C PRO A 140 -20.92 13.31 -21.50
N LYS A 141 -20.76 13.01 -22.79
CA LYS A 141 -20.01 13.85 -23.74
C LYS A 141 -20.90 15.00 -24.20
N ILE A 142 -20.79 16.18 -23.61
CA ILE A 142 -21.62 17.32 -24.10
C ILE A 142 -20.80 18.45 -24.71
N THR A 143 -19.62 18.80 -24.22
CA THR A 143 -18.82 19.89 -24.80
C THR A 143 -17.31 19.72 -24.71
N SER A 144 -16.81 19.01 -23.74
CA SER A 144 -15.40 18.60 -23.66
C SER A 144 -15.32 17.20 -23.07
N ASP A 145 -14.79 16.25 -23.83
CA ASP A 145 -14.42 14.96 -23.30
C ASP A 145 -13.23 15.16 -22.36
N LEU A 146 -13.17 14.39 -21.25
CA LEU A 146 -11.89 14.18 -20.60
C LEU A 146 -10.93 13.69 -21.66
N GLY A 147 -9.78 14.34 -21.81
CA GLY A 147 -8.74 13.85 -22.69
C GLY A 147 -8.41 12.39 -22.35
N ASP A 148 -7.97 11.62 -23.33
CA ASP A 148 -7.68 10.20 -23.10
C ASP A 148 -6.57 10.01 -22.05
N ALA A 149 -5.67 10.99 -21.92
CA ALA A 149 -4.68 11.07 -20.85
C ALA A 149 -5.33 11.10 -19.45
N ASP A 150 -6.36 11.89 -19.26
CA ASP A 150 -7.05 12.02 -17.97
C ASP A 150 -7.83 10.75 -17.63
N LYS A 151 -8.48 10.14 -18.65
CA LYS A 151 -9.16 8.85 -18.47
C LYS A 151 -8.18 7.75 -18.03
N ILE A 152 -7.05 7.63 -18.73
CA ILE A 152 -6.02 6.64 -18.39
C ILE A 152 -5.44 6.91 -17.00
N ASN A 153 -5.28 8.16 -16.62
CA ASN A 153 -4.81 8.54 -15.31
C ASN A 153 -5.81 8.21 -14.19
N LEU A 154 -7.12 8.41 -14.42
CA LEU A 154 -8.18 7.96 -13.50
C LEU A 154 -8.21 6.43 -13.39
N ILE A 155 -8.03 5.72 -14.50
CA ILE A 155 -7.94 4.25 -14.51
C ILE A 155 -6.70 3.79 -13.73
N ARG A 156 -5.58 4.48 -13.84
CA ARG A 156 -4.37 4.20 -13.07
C ARG A 156 -4.62 4.39 -11.55
N LEU A 157 -5.26 5.48 -11.14
CA LEU A 157 -5.65 5.71 -9.73
C LEU A 157 -6.60 4.60 -9.23
N ARG A 158 -7.60 4.24 -10.05
CA ARG A 158 -8.49 3.11 -9.74
C ARG A 158 -7.73 1.81 -9.56
N SER A 159 -6.75 1.56 -10.44
CA SER A 159 -5.89 0.37 -10.37
C SER A 159 -5.08 0.31 -9.08
N SER A 160 -4.59 1.46 -8.58
CA SER A 160 -3.90 1.53 -7.29
C SER A 160 -4.82 1.13 -6.12
N VAL A 161 -6.09 1.57 -6.12
CA VAL A 161 -7.10 1.16 -5.11
C VAL A 161 -7.39 -0.34 -5.20
N LEU A 162 -7.62 -0.85 -6.41
CA LEU A 162 -7.89 -2.29 -6.64
C LEU A 162 -6.69 -3.17 -6.24
N MET A 163 -5.47 -2.67 -6.43
CA MET A 163 -4.26 -3.34 -5.95
C MET A 163 -4.25 -3.47 -4.42
N LEU A 164 -4.70 -2.46 -3.68
CA LEU A 164 -4.84 -2.54 -2.21
C LEU A 164 -5.88 -3.59 -1.78
N GLN A 165 -6.91 -3.79 -2.60
CA GLN A 165 -7.94 -4.82 -2.38
C GLN A 165 -7.51 -6.20 -2.86
N SER A 166 -6.42 -6.31 -3.63
CA SER A 166 -5.95 -7.52 -4.32
C SER A 166 -7.02 -8.14 -5.24
N ASP A 167 -7.81 -7.30 -5.89
CA ASP A 167 -8.79 -7.72 -6.87
C ASP A 167 -8.13 -7.83 -8.26
N ASP A 168 -7.64 -9.03 -8.57
CA ASP A 168 -6.92 -9.32 -9.80
C ASP A 168 -7.82 -9.24 -11.05
N SER A 169 -9.08 -9.67 -10.95
CA SER A 169 -10.04 -9.62 -12.06
C SER A 169 -10.42 -8.19 -12.40
N ALA A 170 -10.75 -7.38 -11.38
CA ALA A 170 -11.07 -5.97 -11.60
C ALA A 170 -9.86 -5.19 -12.14
N LEU A 171 -8.64 -5.49 -11.66
CA LEU A 171 -7.40 -4.90 -12.19
C LEU A 171 -7.15 -5.26 -13.66
N GLN A 172 -7.37 -6.51 -14.04
CA GLN A 172 -7.24 -6.95 -15.43
C GLN A 172 -8.21 -6.18 -16.33
N ASN A 173 -9.46 -5.99 -15.92
CA ASN A 173 -10.44 -5.19 -16.64
C ASN A 173 -10.00 -3.72 -16.81
N GLN A 174 -9.31 -3.15 -15.81
CA GLN A 174 -8.76 -1.79 -15.93
C GLN A 174 -7.65 -1.71 -16.97
N LEU A 175 -6.76 -2.69 -17.02
CA LEU A 175 -5.72 -2.76 -18.03
C LEU A 175 -6.31 -2.85 -19.44
N GLU A 176 -7.33 -3.68 -19.64
CA GLU A 176 -8.02 -3.84 -20.92
C GLU A 176 -8.72 -2.54 -21.34
N LEU A 177 -9.38 -1.85 -20.40
CA LEU A 177 -10.02 -0.56 -20.66
C LEU A 177 -8.99 0.51 -21.04
N ALA A 178 -7.90 0.64 -20.27
CA ALA A 178 -6.84 1.60 -20.55
C ALA A 178 -6.15 1.32 -21.91
N THR A 179 -5.92 0.05 -22.23
CA THR A 179 -5.32 -0.35 -23.52
C THR A 179 -6.23 0.04 -24.68
N ARG A 180 -7.55 -0.22 -24.58
CA ARG A 180 -8.52 0.16 -25.61
C ARG A 180 -8.54 1.68 -25.83
N ILE A 181 -8.55 2.48 -24.76
CA ILE A 181 -8.52 3.94 -24.87
C ILE A 181 -7.23 4.40 -25.57
N ALA A 182 -6.09 3.82 -25.19
CA ALA A 182 -4.80 4.16 -25.79
C ALA A 182 -4.71 3.78 -27.30
N ASP A 183 -5.28 2.63 -27.68
CA ASP A 183 -5.28 2.16 -29.07
C ASP A 183 -6.24 3.00 -29.97
N GLU A 184 -7.34 3.50 -29.40
CA GLU A 184 -8.31 4.34 -30.10
C GLU A 184 -7.89 5.83 -30.14
N SER A 185 -6.93 6.23 -29.31
CA SER A 185 -6.48 7.62 -29.20
C SER A 185 -5.52 8.00 -30.32
N ASN A 186 -5.72 9.19 -30.87
CA ASN A 186 -4.78 9.84 -31.78
C ASN A 186 -3.81 10.79 -31.05
N GLU A 187 -3.93 10.90 -29.72
CA GLU A 187 -3.25 11.86 -28.88
C GLU A 187 -2.23 11.16 -27.96
N GLY A 188 -0.96 11.32 -28.24
CA GLY A 188 0.10 11.05 -27.27
C GLY A 188 0.51 9.58 -27.09
N ASP A 189 1.58 9.39 -26.31
CA ASP A 189 2.12 8.09 -25.90
C ASP A 189 1.72 7.79 -24.43
N TYR A 190 0.80 6.87 -24.25
CA TYR A 190 0.34 6.41 -22.93
C TYR A 190 1.07 5.17 -22.40
N GLY A 191 2.11 4.73 -23.12
CA GLY A 191 2.81 3.48 -22.83
C GLY A 191 3.29 3.36 -21.40
N ILE A 192 3.78 4.47 -20.80
CA ILE A 192 4.26 4.46 -19.41
C ILE A 192 3.16 4.18 -18.39
N HIS A 193 1.96 4.72 -18.60
CA HIS A 193 0.81 4.47 -17.71
C HIS A 193 0.30 3.04 -17.84
N LEU A 194 0.22 2.53 -19.09
CA LEU A 194 -0.18 1.15 -19.35
C LEU A 194 0.80 0.16 -18.73
N MET A 195 2.10 0.42 -18.84
CA MET A 195 3.12 -0.41 -18.18
C MET A 195 3.02 -0.36 -16.67
N ALA A 196 2.70 0.79 -16.06
CA ALA A 196 2.49 0.90 -14.62
C ALA A 196 1.27 0.09 -14.16
N ILE A 197 0.13 0.19 -14.86
CA ILE A 197 -1.07 -0.62 -14.58
C ILE A 197 -0.73 -2.11 -14.74
N LYS A 198 -0.02 -2.50 -15.78
CA LYS A 198 0.40 -3.87 -16.02
C LYS A 198 1.31 -4.41 -14.92
N ALA A 199 2.22 -3.58 -14.39
CA ALA A 199 3.04 -3.94 -13.24
C ALA A 199 2.18 -4.24 -11.98
N MET A 200 1.13 -3.46 -11.73
CA MET A 200 0.18 -3.70 -10.64
C MET A 200 -0.59 -5.02 -10.84
N VAL A 201 -1.07 -5.29 -12.06
CA VAL A 201 -1.75 -6.55 -12.42
C VAL A 201 -0.85 -7.75 -12.14
N PHE A 202 0.36 -7.76 -12.69
CA PHE A 202 1.32 -8.85 -12.46
C PHE A 202 1.65 -9.04 -10.98
N HIS A 203 1.83 -7.94 -10.23
CA HIS A 203 2.08 -8.04 -8.80
C HIS A 203 0.91 -8.70 -8.05
N VAL A 204 -0.34 -8.31 -8.34
CA VAL A 204 -1.52 -8.89 -7.66
C VAL A 204 -1.73 -10.35 -8.05
N GLN A 205 -1.46 -10.71 -9.30
CA GLN A 205 -1.50 -12.10 -9.77
C GLN A 205 -0.38 -12.97 -9.19
N GLY A 206 0.68 -12.36 -8.58
CA GLY A 206 1.83 -13.07 -8.04
C GLY A 206 2.93 -13.34 -9.07
N GLU A 207 2.88 -12.72 -10.24
CA GLU A 207 3.90 -12.77 -11.29
C GLU A 207 5.02 -11.76 -11.00
N PHE A 208 5.71 -11.94 -9.86
CA PHE A 208 6.62 -10.93 -9.32
C PHE A 208 7.81 -10.61 -10.24
N LEU A 209 8.32 -11.58 -11.00
CA LEU A 209 9.41 -11.32 -11.96
C LEU A 209 8.95 -10.38 -13.08
N LYS A 210 7.76 -10.62 -13.64
CA LYS A 210 7.18 -9.74 -14.67
C LYS A 210 6.83 -8.36 -14.11
N ALA A 211 6.29 -8.29 -12.88
CA ALA A 211 6.03 -7.02 -12.22
C ALA A 211 7.31 -6.21 -12.00
N THR A 212 8.42 -6.89 -11.64
CA THR A 212 9.73 -6.25 -11.46
C THR A 212 10.28 -5.69 -12.77
N GLU A 213 10.21 -6.44 -13.86
CA GLU A 213 10.67 -6.01 -15.17
C GLU A 213 9.89 -4.77 -15.64
N MET A 214 8.55 -4.82 -15.59
CA MET A 214 7.70 -3.69 -15.93
C MET A 214 8.00 -2.46 -15.07
N SER A 215 8.09 -2.64 -13.76
CA SER A 215 8.36 -1.53 -12.83
C SER A 215 9.71 -0.86 -13.13
N LYS A 216 10.76 -1.63 -13.34
CA LYS A 216 12.09 -1.09 -13.70
C LYS A 216 12.07 -0.34 -15.02
N SER A 217 11.36 -0.85 -16.02
CA SER A 217 11.20 -0.19 -17.31
C SER A 217 10.51 1.18 -17.14
N VAL A 218 9.41 1.24 -16.38
CA VAL A 218 8.69 2.50 -16.09
C VAL A 218 9.60 3.49 -15.35
N ILE A 219 10.30 3.06 -14.29
CA ILE A 219 11.17 3.92 -13.49
C ILE A 219 12.27 4.52 -14.38
N THR A 220 12.91 3.71 -15.24
CA THR A 220 13.99 4.16 -16.13
C THR A 220 13.49 5.13 -17.18
N SER A 221 12.27 4.93 -17.70
CA SER A 221 11.70 5.77 -18.75
C SER A 221 10.98 7.02 -18.22
N SER A 222 10.77 7.13 -16.90
CA SER A 222 9.91 8.16 -16.31
C SER A 222 10.34 9.59 -16.61
N GLU A 223 11.65 9.85 -16.71
CA GLU A 223 12.20 11.18 -16.97
C GLU A 223 11.78 11.75 -18.34
N VAL A 224 11.55 10.86 -19.32
CA VAL A 224 11.12 11.25 -20.68
C VAL A 224 9.70 11.81 -20.70
N TYR A 225 8.87 11.36 -19.75
CA TYR A 225 7.43 11.69 -19.67
C TYR A 225 7.11 12.83 -18.70
N GLY A 226 8.13 13.51 -18.16
CA GLY A 226 7.94 14.62 -17.23
C GLY A 226 7.12 14.22 -16.01
N TYR A 227 6.21 15.09 -15.56
CA TYR A 227 5.44 14.87 -14.32
C TYR A 227 4.55 13.62 -14.37
N THR A 228 3.93 13.31 -15.51
CA THR A 228 3.13 12.09 -15.67
C THR A 228 3.98 10.83 -15.52
N GLY A 229 5.21 10.88 -15.99
CA GLY A 229 6.22 9.84 -15.75
C GLY A 229 6.52 9.66 -14.26
N ILE A 230 6.66 10.74 -13.50
CA ILE A 230 6.96 10.71 -12.06
C ILE A 230 5.89 9.93 -11.29
N THR A 231 4.59 10.19 -11.52
CA THR A 231 3.52 9.50 -10.82
C THR A 231 3.48 7.99 -11.11
N SER A 232 3.70 7.60 -12.36
CA SER A 232 3.80 6.19 -12.74
C SER A 232 5.06 5.52 -12.17
N ALA A 233 6.17 6.26 -12.08
CA ALA A 233 7.39 5.77 -11.43
C ALA A 233 7.20 5.56 -9.92
N MET A 234 6.47 6.42 -9.22
CA MET A 234 6.14 6.25 -7.79
C MET A 234 5.29 4.99 -7.57
N ASP A 235 4.25 4.77 -8.38
CA ASP A 235 3.47 3.52 -8.35
C ASP A 235 4.39 2.31 -8.55
N CYS A 236 5.27 2.37 -9.54
CA CYS A 236 6.18 1.26 -9.86
C CYS A 236 7.28 1.06 -8.82
N LYS A 237 7.81 2.09 -8.17
CA LYS A 237 8.72 1.95 -7.03
C LYS A 237 8.04 1.23 -5.86
N TYR A 238 6.79 1.56 -5.59
CA TYR A 238 6.02 0.87 -4.57
C TYR A 238 5.77 -0.61 -4.92
N VAL A 239 5.36 -0.89 -6.18
CA VAL A 239 5.20 -2.27 -6.68
C VAL A 239 6.52 -3.03 -6.59
N LEU A 240 7.64 -2.43 -7.01
CA LEU A 240 8.97 -3.03 -6.98
C LEU A 240 9.43 -3.33 -5.54
N ALA A 241 9.20 -2.43 -4.59
CA ALA A 241 9.49 -2.67 -3.18
C ALA A 241 8.68 -3.88 -2.65
N ARG A 242 7.43 -4.02 -3.04
CA ARG A 242 6.61 -5.19 -2.70
C ARG A 242 7.10 -6.48 -3.37
N CYS A 243 7.66 -6.39 -4.57
CA CYS A 243 8.33 -7.53 -5.21
C CYS A 243 9.62 -7.90 -4.45
N TYR A 244 10.40 -6.94 -3.99
CA TYR A 244 11.58 -7.21 -3.16
C TYR A 244 11.20 -7.91 -1.84
N ILE A 245 10.09 -7.51 -1.22
CA ILE A 245 9.55 -8.26 -0.06
C ILE A 245 9.22 -9.71 -0.47
N ALA A 246 8.55 -9.92 -1.60
CA ALA A 246 8.22 -11.27 -2.08
C ALA A 246 9.47 -12.13 -2.35
N TYR A 247 10.58 -11.52 -2.76
CA TYR A 247 11.88 -12.19 -2.93
C TYR A 247 12.64 -12.43 -1.62
N GLY A 248 12.17 -11.87 -0.50
CA GLY A 248 12.90 -11.88 0.77
C GLY A 248 14.05 -10.86 0.84
N LYS A 249 14.13 -9.93 -0.12
CA LYS A 249 15.11 -8.84 -0.20
C LYS A 249 14.59 -7.62 0.56
N LEU A 250 14.58 -7.73 1.89
CA LEU A 250 13.89 -6.78 2.76
C LEU A 250 14.62 -5.45 2.89
N GLU A 251 15.96 -5.46 2.95
CA GLU A 251 16.76 -4.23 3.07
C GLU A 251 16.71 -3.40 1.76
N GLU A 252 16.84 -4.07 0.61
CA GLU A 252 16.69 -3.41 -0.70
C GLU A 252 15.29 -2.82 -0.88
N GLY A 253 14.28 -3.45 -0.27
CA GLY A 253 12.93 -2.91 -0.21
C GLY A 253 12.84 -1.62 0.62
N ILE A 254 13.54 -1.53 1.76
CA ILE A 254 13.63 -0.31 2.57
C ILE A 254 14.34 0.81 1.80
N GLU A 255 15.50 0.52 1.18
CA GLU A 255 16.26 1.51 0.41
C GLU A 255 15.39 2.15 -0.67
N LEU A 256 14.68 1.36 -1.46
CA LEU A 256 13.80 1.86 -2.50
C LEU A 256 12.62 2.69 -1.96
N LEU A 257 12.07 2.32 -0.80
CA LEU A 257 11.00 3.07 -0.15
C LEU A 257 11.50 4.39 0.44
N GLU A 258 12.74 4.45 0.94
CA GLU A 258 13.35 5.73 1.35
C GLU A 258 13.57 6.67 0.16
N GLU A 259 13.98 6.15 -1.01
CA GLU A 259 14.04 6.94 -2.24
C GLU A 259 12.65 7.47 -2.62
N LEU A 260 11.62 6.61 -2.56
CA LEU A 260 10.23 7.01 -2.83
C LEU A 260 9.76 8.13 -1.89
N LYS A 261 10.12 8.08 -0.61
CA LYS A 261 9.81 9.14 0.37
C LYS A 261 10.49 10.47 0.03
N ILE A 262 11.76 10.42 -0.39
CA ILE A 262 12.49 11.62 -0.80
C ILE A 262 11.81 12.27 -2.02
N GLU A 263 11.42 11.48 -3.01
CA GLU A 263 10.71 11.98 -4.19
C GLU A 263 9.31 12.51 -3.83
N ALA A 264 8.57 11.79 -2.99
CA ALA A 264 7.27 12.21 -2.50
C ALA A 264 7.34 13.59 -1.81
N ASN A 265 8.35 13.80 -0.96
CA ASN A 265 8.58 15.09 -0.32
C ASN A 265 8.92 16.19 -1.32
N LYS A 266 9.78 15.92 -2.32
CA LYS A 266 10.13 16.89 -3.36
C LYS A 266 8.93 17.30 -4.22
N SER A 267 8.00 16.37 -4.40
CA SER A 267 6.80 16.55 -5.23
C SER A 267 5.56 16.92 -4.41
N ASN A 268 5.69 17.19 -3.11
CA ASN A 268 4.59 17.46 -2.17
C ASN A 268 3.43 16.45 -2.28
N ILE A 269 3.74 15.15 -2.41
CA ILE A 269 2.74 14.07 -2.49
C ILE A 269 2.80 13.22 -1.22
N GLU A 270 2.25 13.76 -0.14
CA GLU A 270 2.31 13.18 1.22
C GLU A 270 1.72 11.77 1.30
N THR A 271 0.74 11.45 0.47
CA THR A 271 0.16 10.10 0.41
C THR A 271 1.23 9.03 0.12
N TRP A 272 2.17 9.31 -0.78
CA TRP A 272 3.28 8.38 -1.07
C TRP A 272 4.29 8.31 0.06
N TYR A 273 4.58 9.43 0.73
CA TYR A 273 5.44 9.43 1.92
C TYR A 273 4.88 8.52 3.01
N VAL A 274 3.59 8.69 3.35
CA VAL A 274 2.92 7.90 4.39
C VAL A 274 2.80 6.43 3.99
N THR A 275 2.47 6.15 2.74
CA THR A 275 2.35 4.78 2.21
C THR A 275 3.70 4.04 2.26
N ALA A 276 4.78 4.71 1.85
CA ALA A 276 6.12 4.14 1.88
C ALA A 276 6.58 3.87 3.32
N GLU A 277 6.38 4.83 4.24
CA GLU A 277 6.72 4.68 5.65
C GLU A 277 5.93 3.53 6.29
N SER A 278 4.63 3.43 6.02
CA SER A 278 3.80 2.33 6.51
C SER A 278 4.33 0.95 6.06
N LEU A 279 4.82 0.84 4.83
CA LEU A 279 5.42 -0.41 4.34
C LEU A 279 6.79 -0.67 4.97
N ILE A 280 7.60 0.37 5.21
CA ILE A 280 8.87 0.26 5.96
C ILE A 280 8.63 -0.29 7.37
N LEU A 281 7.62 0.23 8.09
CA LEU A 281 7.25 -0.27 9.42
C LEU A 281 7.00 -1.79 9.40
N ARG A 282 6.31 -2.27 8.36
CA ARG A 282 6.08 -3.69 8.17
C ARG A 282 7.39 -4.46 7.94
N ILE A 283 8.27 -3.96 7.06
CA ILE A 283 9.54 -4.63 6.74
C ILE A 283 10.43 -4.70 7.99
N LEU A 284 10.57 -3.60 8.73
CA LEU A 284 11.35 -3.55 9.98
C LEU A 284 10.84 -4.57 11.00
N THR A 285 9.50 -4.71 11.08
CA THR A 285 8.88 -5.71 11.95
C THR A 285 9.22 -7.15 11.52
N GLU A 286 9.27 -7.42 10.22
CA GLU A 286 9.71 -8.72 9.69
C GLU A 286 11.19 -9.00 9.96
N LEU A 287 12.02 -7.96 9.92
CA LEU A 287 13.45 -8.03 10.29
C LEU A 287 13.68 -8.13 11.81
N SER A 288 12.60 -8.17 12.61
CA SER A 288 12.67 -8.15 14.08
C SER A 288 13.28 -6.85 14.66
N ARG A 289 13.36 -5.77 13.88
CA ARG A 289 13.80 -4.42 14.30
C ARG A 289 12.63 -3.66 14.93
N ILE A 290 11.99 -4.27 15.94
CA ILE A 290 10.73 -3.82 16.53
C ILE A 290 10.84 -2.42 17.16
N ARG A 291 11.95 -2.14 17.86
CA ARG A 291 12.17 -0.84 18.50
C ARG A 291 12.19 0.29 17.46
N GLU A 292 12.95 0.08 16.38
CA GLU A 292 13.01 1.03 15.29
C GLU A 292 11.64 1.22 14.61
N ALA A 293 10.90 0.14 14.38
CA ALA A 293 9.55 0.23 13.82
C ALA A 293 8.61 1.05 14.72
N LEU A 294 8.68 0.89 16.05
CA LEU A 294 7.88 1.67 17.00
C LEU A 294 8.29 3.15 17.00
N ASP A 295 9.59 3.44 17.05
CA ASP A 295 10.11 4.82 17.02
C ASP A 295 9.68 5.54 15.74
N ARG A 296 9.79 4.86 14.60
CA ARG A 296 9.33 5.40 13.29
C ARG A 296 7.81 5.55 13.24
N SER A 297 7.04 4.67 13.84
CA SER A 297 5.58 4.82 13.93
C SER A 297 5.19 6.08 14.70
N VAL A 298 5.88 6.40 15.80
CA VAL A 298 5.68 7.65 16.56
C VAL A 298 6.06 8.87 15.71
N GLN A 299 7.19 8.80 14.99
CA GLN A 299 7.61 9.88 14.09
C GLN A 299 6.59 10.12 12.98
N LEU A 300 6.02 9.05 12.39
CA LEU A 300 4.98 9.15 11.36
C LEU A 300 3.72 9.82 11.92
N ARG A 301 3.27 9.48 13.13
CA ARG A 301 2.15 10.17 13.80
C ARG A 301 2.45 11.66 14.04
N THR A 302 3.67 11.98 14.47
CA THR A 302 4.10 13.37 14.64
C THR A 302 4.15 14.12 13.31
N TYR A 303 4.57 13.47 12.23
CA TYR A 303 4.53 14.03 10.89
C TYR A 303 3.09 14.33 10.45
N LEU A 304 2.17 13.37 10.60
CA LEU A 304 0.76 13.52 10.25
C LEU A 304 0.06 14.61 11.08
N SER A 305 0.40 14.77 12.35
CA SER A 305 -0.21 15.81 13.20
C SER A 305 0.01 17.23 12.70
N LYS A 306 1.05 17.48 11.89
CA LYS A 306 1.29 18.77 11.24
C LYS A 306 0.27 19.09 10.14
N PHE A 307 -0.40 18.08 9.64
CA PHE A 307 -1.36 18.16 8.53
C PHE A 307 -2.79 17.81 8.96
N SER A 308 -3.05 17.54 10.24
CA SER A 308 -4.33 17.02 10.75
C SER A 308 -5.57 17.88 10.40
N SER A 309 -5.38 19.13 10.02
CA SER A 309 -6.47 19.97 9.49
C SER A 309 -6.69 19.82 7.98
N LYS A 310 -5.78 19.18 7.27
CA LYS A 310 -5.79 19.07 5.80
C LYS A 310 -5.98 17.64 5.30
N TYR A 311 -5.47 16.63 6.04
CA TYR A 311 -5.44 15.24 5.57
C TYR A 311 -5.95 14.27 6.61
N ASP A 312 -6.74 13.32 6.17
CA ASP A 312 -7.15 12.18 6.98
C ASP A 312 -6.40 10.91 6.52
N LEU A 313 -5.05 10.99 6.55
CA LEU A 313 -4.17 9.89 6.15
C LEU A 313 -3.83 8.92 7.28
N ASP A 314 -4.45 9.08 8.45
CA ASP A 314 -4.18 8.27 9.64
C ASP A 314 -4.36 6.77 9.42
N TRP A 315 -5.31 6.39 8.57
CA TRP A 315 -5.55 4.98 8.25
C TRP A 315 -4.34 4.31 7.58
N MET A 316 -3.55 5.05 6.79
CA MET A 316 -2.34 4.50 6.17
C MET A 316 -1.26 4.21 7.20
N ALA A 317 -1.09 5.08 8.20
CA ALA A 317 -0.21 4.84 9.34
C ALA A 317 -0.74 3.70 10.22
N ASP A 318 -2.07 3.60 10.38
CA ASP A 318 -2.72 2.50 11.09
C ASP A 318 -2.39 1.13 10.47
N VAL A 319 -2.29 1.03 9.14
CA VAL A 319 -1.90 -0.22 8.46
C VAL A 319 -0.52 -0.70 8.91
N GLY A 320 0.45 0.20 9.00
CA GLY A 320 1.81 -0.13 9.49
C GLY A 320 1.81 -0.51 10.97
N GLU A 321 1.15 0.29 11.82
CA GLU A 321 1.07 0.04 13.26
C GLU A 321 0.31 -1.25 13.58
N LEU A 322 -0.77 -1.55 12.86
CA LEU A 322 -1.54 -2.80 13.01
C LEU A 322 -0.63 -4.02 12.95
N TYR A 323 0.30 -4.04 11.97
CA TYR A 323 1.20 -5.17 11.83
C TYR A 323 2.18 -5.29 13.01
N ILE A 324 2.73 -4.18 13.47
CA ILE A 324 3.60 -4.16 14.66
C ILE A 324 2.87 -4.74 15.85
N ARG A 325 1.64 -4.26 16.14
CA ARG A 325 0.82 -4.72 17.27
C ARG A 325 0.46 -6.21 17.16
N TYR A 326 0.09 -6.66 15.95
CA TYR A 326 -0.16 -8.08 15.69
C TYR A 326 1.06 -8.95 15.99
N ARG A 327 2.24 -8.56 15.53
CA ARG A 327 3.49 -9.30 15.74
C ARG A 327 3.96 -9.29 17.18
N LEU A 328 3.67 -8.23 17.93
CA LEU A 328 3.90 -8.14 19.38
C LEU A 328 2.86 -8.91 20.22
N HIS A 329 1.90 -9.58 19.59
CA HIS A 329 0.76 -10.21 20.26
C HIS A 329 -0.10 -9.26 21.11
N ASP A 330 -0.03 -7.95 20.86
CA ASP A 330 -0.93 -6.95 21.44
C ASP A 330 -2.26 -6.97 20.66
N LEU A 331 -2.98 -8.10 20.78
CA LEU A 331 -4.18 -8.36 19.99
C LEU A 331 -5.34 -7.40 20.31
N ASN A 332 -5.37 -6.81 21.50
CA ASN A 332 -6.40 -5.85 21.85
C ASN A 332 -6.22 -4.56 21.08
N LYS A 333 -5.01 -4.01 21.07
CA LYS A 333 -4.68 -2.80 20.29
C LYS A 333 -4.75 -3.07 18.79
N ALA A 334 -4.31 -4.24 18.34
CA ALA A 334 -4.44 -4.64 16.94
C ALA A 334 -5.91 -4.67 16.47
N ARG A 335 -6.85 -5.20 17.29
CA ARG A 335 -8.28 -5.18 16.98
C ARG A 335 -8.87 -3.77 16.95
N GLU A 336 -8.47 -2.93 17.90
CA GLU A 336 -8.88 -1.52 17.93
C GLU A 336 -8.48 -0.80 16.65
N ILE A 337 -7.23 -0.94 16.23
CA ILE A 337 -6.72 -0.35 14.98
C ILE A 337 -7.44 -0.94 13.76
N ALA A 338 -7.56 -2.27 13.69
CA ALA A 338 -8.23 -2.94 12.57
C ALA A 338 -9.70 -2.53 12.39
N ALA A 339 -10.39 -2.16 13.49
CA ALA A 339 -11.78 -1.73 13.45
C ALA A 339 -11.98 -0.37 12.72
N ARG A 340 -10.98 0.50 12.75
CA ARG A 340 -11.04 1.83 12.12
C ARG A 340 -10.27 1.91 10.78
N THR A 341 -9.48 0.88 10.47
CA THR A 341 -8.70 0.83 9.23
C THR A 341 -9.55 0.27 8.08
N PRO A 342 -9.44 0.82 6.85
CA PRO A 342 -10.12 0.26 5.68
C PRO A 342 -9.81 -1.23 5.49
N LYS A 343 -10.82 -2.00 5.11
CA LYS A 343 -10.70 -3.46 4.91
C LYS A 343 -9.99 -3.78 3.60
N ILE A 344 -8.74 -3.35 3.47
CA ILE A 344 -7.86 -3.76 2.38
C ILE A 344 -7.40 -5.21 2.59
N TYR A 345 -6.94 -5.85 1.53
CA TYR A 345 -6.55 -7.27 1.56
C TYR A 345 -5.60 -7.62 2.71
N TYR A 346 -4.57 -6.81 2.92
CA TYR A 346 -3.58 -7.04 3.96
C TYR A 346 -4.15 -6.94 5.38
N VAL A 347 -5.01 -5.97 5.64
CA VAL A 347 -5.72 -5.81 6.93
C VAL A 347 -6.63 -7.00 7.19
N ASN A 348 -7.36 -7.46 6.16
CA ASN A 348 -8.21 -8.63 6.27
C ASN A 348 -7.41 -9.90 6.60
N GLN A 349 -6.22 -10.08 6.02
CA GLN A 349 -5.34 -11.20 6.37
C GLN A 349 -4.92 -11.18 7.84
N ILE A 350 -4.58 -10.00 8.39
CA ILE A 350 -4.23 -9.89 9.81
C ILE A 350 -5.45 -10.19 10.69
N ILE A 351 -6.64 -9.68 10.33
CA ILE A 351 -7.88 -9.96 11.06
C ILE A 351 -8.15 -11.47 11.08
N GLN A 352 -8.07 -12.14 9.94
CA GLN A 352 -8.26 -13.59 9.84
C GLN A 352 -7.23 -14.36 10.67
N ALA A 353 -5.97 -13.96 10.65
CA ALA A 353 -4.92 -14.56 11.46
C ALA A 353 -5.17 -14.37 12.98
N MET A 354 -5.70 -13.22 13.39
CA MET A 354 -6.10 -12.98 14.79
C MET A 354 -7.32 -13.82 15.20
N GLU A 355 -8.22 -14.14 14.27
CA GLU A 355 -9.37 -15.01 14.50
C GLU A 355 -8.99 -16.49 14.49
N GLY A 356 -8.10 -16.90 13.57
CA GLY A 356 -7.55 -18.26 13.50
C GLY A 356 -6.77 -18.64 14.76
N ALA A 357 -6.09 -17.69 15.39
CA ALA A 357 -5.45 -17.89 16.70
C ALA A 357 -6.45 -18.24 17.83
N LYS A 358 -7.77 -18.14 17.59
CA LYS A 358 -8.85 -18.61 18.49
C LYS A 358 -9.26 -20.08 18.26
N GLY A 359 -8.52 -20.84 17.42
CA GLY A 359 -8.74 -22.26 17.20
C GLY A 359 -9.82 -22.61 16.16
N LYS A 360 -10.14 -21.70 15.25
CA LYS A 360 -10.92 -22.05 14.05
C LYS A 360 -9.98 -22.70 13.03
N GLU A 361 -10.02 -24.03 12.93
CA GLU A 361 -9.38 -24.74 11.83
C GLU A 361 -10.09 -24.41 10.52
N PHE A 362 -9.33 -24.12 9.48
CA PHE A 362 -9.86 -23.94 8.13
C PHE A 362 -10.15 -25.35 7.57
N PRO A 363 -11.40 -25.69 7.19
CA PRO A 363 -11.71 -27.03 6.70
C PRO A 363 -10.98 -27.29 5.37
N LYS A 364 -10.39 -28.49 5.21
CA LYS A 364 -9.70 -28.90 3.98
C LYS A 364 -10.56 -28.73 2.73
N GLU A 365 -11.85 -29.04 2.85
CA GLU A 365 -12.84 -28.94 1.77
C GLU A 365 -13.01 -27.49 1.26
N GLU A 366 -12.84 -26.50 2.11
CA GLU A 366 -12.87 -25.09 1.72
C GLU A 366 -11.57 -24.69 0.98
N VAL A 367 -10.43 -25.21 1.45
CA VAL A 367 -9.14 -24.96 0.76
C VAL A 367 -9.13 -25.58 -0.64
N LEU A 368 -9.71 -26.78 -0.81
CA LEU A 368 -9.82 -27.43 -2.12
C LEU A 368 -10.65 -26.62 -3.13
N LYS A 369 -11.62 -25.82 -2.66
CA LYS A 369 -12.47 -24.96 -3.49
C LYS A 369 -11.81 -23.62 -3.85
N LEU A 370 -10.66 -23.29 -3.28
CA LEU A 370 -9.96 -22.03 -3.61
C LEU A 370 -9.62 -22.00 -5.10
N PRO A 371 -9.78 -20.83 -5.75
CA PRO A 371 -9.49 -20.67 -7.17
C PRO A 371 -7.99 -20.82 -7.46
N GLU A 372 -7.67 -21.22 -8.69
CA GLU A 372 -6.30 -21.39 -9.21
C GLU A 372 -6.05 -20.50 -10.45
N ASP A 373 -6.85 -19.46 -10.63
CA ASP A 373 -6.86 -18.57 -11.79
C ASP A 373 -5.65 -17.61 -11.83
N SER A 374 -4.87 -17.53 -10.75
CA SER A 374 -3.60 -16.80 -10.74
C SER A 374 -2.52 -17.56 -9.96
N PRO A 375 -1.21 -17.34 -10.28
CA PRO A 375 -0.10 -17.97 -9.57
C PRO A 375 -0.16 -17.74 -8.05
N ARG A 376 -0.57 -16.55 -7.60
CA ARG A 376 -0.73 -16.23 -6.16
C ARG A 376 -1.77 -17.14 -5.50
N LYS A 377 -2.97 -17.24 -6.08
CA LYS A 377 -4.06 -18.04 -5.52
C LYS A 377 -3.68 -19.52 -5.51
N LYS A 378 -3.09 -20.00 -6.60
CA LYS A 378 -2.61 -21.36 -6.70
C LYS A 378 -1.52 -21.67 -5.68
N LEU A 379 -0.50 -20.79 -5.54
CA LEU A 379 0.57 -20.94 -4.54
C LEU A 379 0.02 -21.02 -3.12
N TRP A 380 -0.89 -20.11 -2.73
CA TRP A 380 -1.52 -20.13 -1.42
C TRP A 380 -2.33 -21.40 -1.18
N LYS A 381 -3.13 -21.84 -2.17
CA LYS A 381 -3.90 -23.07 -2.07
C LYS A 381 -3.02 -24.28 -1.75
N TYR A 382 -1.98 -24.50 -2.54
CA TYR A 382 -1.09 -25.64 -2.35
C TYR A 382 -0.22 -25.54 -1.10
N LEU A 383 0.17 -24.32 -0.70
CA LEU A 383 0.86 -24.12 0.56
C LEU A 383 -0.03 -24.48 1.75
N PHE A 384 -1.31 -24.05 1.77
CA PHE A 384 -2.27 -24.46 2.79
C PHE A 384 -2.56 -25.95 2.76
N LEU A 385 -2.71 -26.55 1.58
CA LEU A 385 -2.93 -27.99 1.46
C LEU A 385 -1.78 -28.80 2.05
N SER A 386 -0.53 -28.28 2.00
CA SER A 386 0.62 -28.96 2.58
C SER A 386 0.61 -29.03 4.12
N GLU A 387 -0.31 -28.33 4.79
CA GLU A 387 -0.49 -28.38 6.25
C GLU A 387 -1.36 -29.58 6.71
N PHE A 388 -2.12 -30.19 5.79
CA PHE A 388 -3.03 -31.29 6.15
C PHE A 388 -2.31 -32.65 6.14
N PRO A 389 -2.74 -33.61 7.00
CA PRO A 389 -2.18 -34.95 7.02
C PRO A 389 -2.31 -35.67 5.68
N ALA A 390 -1.35 -36.52 5.35
CA ALA A 390 -1.39 -37.37 4.17
C ALA A 390 -2.60 -38.31 4.17
N THR A 391 -3.23 -38.51 3.01
CA THR A 391 -4.29 -39.47 2.75
C THR A 391 -3.96 -40.30 1.50
N LYS A 392 -4.77 -41.27 1.13
CA LYS A 392 -4.54 -42.08 -0.08
C LYS A 392 -4.44 -41.24 -1.36
N ASP A 393 -5.23 -40.17 -1.43
CA ASP A 393 -5.36 -39.31 -2.62
C ASP A 393 -4.64 -37.95 -2.44
N PHE A 394 -3.82 -37.79 -1.38
CA PHE A 394 -3.30 -36.49 -1.01
C PHE A 394 -1.95 -36.61 -0.28
N SER A 395 -0.94 -35.95 -0.80
CA SER A 395 0.41 -35.86 -0.21
C SER A 395 0.77 -34.41 0.11
N PRO A 396 1.04 -34.06 1.39
CA PRO A 396 1.55 -32.76 1.76
C PRO A 396 2.82 -32.35 0.99
N LYS A 397 3.69 -33.35 0.74
CA LYS A 397 4.92 -33.16 0.01
C LYS A 397 4.68 -32.77 -1.45
N ASP A 398 3.72 -33.41 -2.13
CA ASP A 398 3.40 -33.09 -3.52
C ASP A 398 2.77 -31.70 -3.61
N CYS A 399 1.92 -31.32 -2.66
CA CYS A 399 1.41 -29.95 -2.55
C CYS A 399 2.53 -28.93 -2.35
N MET A 400 3.48 -29.22 -1.46
CA MET A 400 4.64 -28.35 -1.27
C MET A 400 5.50 -28.24 -2.53
N LYS A 401 5.70 -29.34 -3.28
CA LYS A 401 6.41 -29.30 -4.58
C LYS A 401 5.74 -28.36 -5.57
N ILE A 402 4.41 -28.47 -5.74
CA ILE A 402 3.64 -27.57 -6.61
C ILE A 402 3.80 -26.11 -6.17
N ALA A 403 3.71 -25.83 -4.87
CA ALA A 403 3.91 -24.49 -4.34
C ALA A 403 5.34 -23.96 -4.63
N LEU A 404 6.37 -24.79 -4.44
CA LEU A 404 7.77 -24.45 -4.71
C LEU A 404 8.05 -24.19 -6.20
N GLU A 405 7.47 -25.00 -7.10
CA GLU A 405 7.56 -24.77 -8.55
C GLU A 405 6.96 -23.42 -8.95
N ILE A 406 5.83 -23.04 -8.36
CA ILE A 406 5.22 -21.72 -8.58
C ILE A 406 6.14 -20.64 -8.01
N GLY A 407 6.68 -20.84 -6.81
CA GLY A 407 7.64 -19.93 -6.19
C GLY A 407 8.86 -19.67 -7.07
N GLU A 408 9.45 -20.72 -7.63
CA GLU A 408 10.59 -20.62 -8.55
C GLU A 408 10.26 -19.86 -9.82
N LYS A 409 9.12 -20.19 -10.47
CA LYS A 409 8.66 -19.52 -11.70
C LYS A 409 8.33 -18.04 -11.50
N THR A 410 7.88 -17.64 -10.33
CA THR A 410 7.38 -16.28 -10.06
C THR A 410 8.34 -15.43 -9.23
N GLY A 411 9.35 -16.05 -8.61
CA GLY A 411 10.27 -15.41 -7.67
C GLY A 411 9.74 -15.33 -6.24
N ALA A 412 8.58 -15.92 -5.92
CA ALA A 412 8.00 -15.88 -4.58
C ALA A 412 8.81 -16.73 -3.59
N ARG A 413 9.53 -16.09 -2.66
CA ARG A 413 10.39 -16.75 -1.66
C ARG A 413 9.95 -16.49 -0.23
N ASP A 414 9.61 -15.24 0.09
CA ASP A 414 9.32 -14.80 1.45
C ASP A 414 8.17 -15.59 2.10
N ILE A 415 7.18 -16.00 1.32
CA ILE A 415 6.07 -16.82 1.79
C ILE A 415 6.53 -18.14 2.43
N PHE A 416 7.55 -18.78 1.87
CA PHE A 416 8.13 -20.01 2.41
C PHE A 416 9.01 -19.75 3.64
N LEU A 417 9.71 -18.61 3.66
CA LEU A 417 10.58 -18.21 4.76
C LEU A 417 9.82 -17.90 6.05
N ARG A 418 8.52 -17.60 5.94
CA ARG A 418 7.63 -17.31 7.08
C ARG A 418 7.02 -18.54 7.70
N GLN A 419 7.09 -19.68 7.03
CA GLN A 419 6.46 -20.94 7.47
C GLN A 419 7.14 -21.53 8.70
N GLY A 420 6.41 -22.40 9.40
CA GLY A 420 6.88 -23.14 10.56
C GLY A 420 7.92 -24.24 10.22
N ASN A 421 8.43 -24.89 11.26
CA ASN A 421 9.48 -25.90 11.14
C ASN A 421 9.07 -27.09 10.25
N ASP A 422 7.79 -27.50 10.27
CA ASP A 422 7.31 -28.65 9.49
C ASP A 422 7.41 -28.37 7.99
N HIS A 423 7.01 -27.17 7.55
CA HIS A 423 7.18 -26.75 6.16
C HIS A 423 8.67 -26.62 5.77
N GLN A 424 9.49 -26.06 6.66
CA GLN A 424 10.92 -25.94 6.40
C GLN A 424 11.57 -27.32 6.25
N ASN A 425 11.17 -28.32 7.05
CA ASN A 425 11.62 -29.70 6.92
C ASN A 425 11.22 -30.30 5.57
N LEU A 426 9.98 -30.06 5.10
CA LEU A 426 9.54 -30.49 3.75
C LEU A 426 10.36 -29.82 2.65
N ILE A 427 10.64 -28.52 2.76
CA ILE A 427 11.48 -27.79 1.81
C ILE A 427 12.89 -28.41 1.76
N PHE A 428 13.52 -28.66 2.91
CA PHE A 428 14.85 -29.28 2.96
C PHE A 428 14.86 -30.71 2.39
N GLN A 429 13.79 -31.48 2.62
CA GLN A 429 13.64 -32.81 2.06
C GLN A 429 13.55 -32.75 0.54
N ILE A 430 12.68 -31.88 -0.01
CA ILE A 430 12.50 -31.71 -1.46
C ILE A 430 13.80 -31.21 -2.10
N ALA A 431 14.49 -30.25 -1.50
CA ALA A 431 15.75 -29.72 -2.00
C ALA A 431 16.86 -30.77 -2.10
N ARG A 432 16.84 -31.81 -1.25
CA ARG A 432 17.80 -32.94 -1.32
C ARG A 432 17.45 -33.93 -2.44
N GLU A 433 16.15 -34.12 -2.71
CA GLU A 433 15.67 -35.08 -3.71
C GLU A 433 15.68 -34.49 -5.13
N GLU A 434 15.34 -33.23 -5.25
CA GLU A 434 15.21 -32.50 -6.52
C GLU A 434 15.93 -31.13 -6.43
N PRO A 435 17.27 -31.12 -6.43
CA PRO A 435 18.03 -29.89 -6.23
C PRO A 435 17.82 -28.90 -7.38
N SER A 436 17.54 -27.62 -7.04
CA SER A 436 17.54 -26.48 -7.96
C SER A 436 18.24 -25.29 -7.30
N LEU A 437 18.69 -24.32 -8.11
CA LEU A 437 19.31 -23.11 -7.59
C LEU A 437 18.36 -22.37 -6.62
N PHE A 438 17.08 -22.31 -6.98
CA PHE A 438 16.02 -21.69 -6.14
C PHE A 438 15.91 -22.38 -4.78
N LEU A 439 15.86 -23.72 -4.75
CA LEU A 439 15.73 -24.50 -3.52
C LEU A 439 16.99 -24.42 -2.64
N ASP A 440 18.17 -24.38 -3.25
CA ASP A 440 19.43 -24.18 -2.54
C ASP A 440 19.50 -22.81 -1.86
N GLU A 441 19.11 -21.76 -2.57
CA GLU A 441 19.06 -20.41 -2.03
C GLU A 441 17.98 -20.27 -0.96
N LEU A 442 16.77 -20.81 -1.20
CA LEU A 442 15.67 -20.81 -0.23
C LEU A 442 16.07 -21.54 1.06
N SER A 443 16.72 -22.69 0.94
CA SER A 443 17.22 -23.47 2.08
C SER A 443 18.25 -22.69 2.90
N ARG A 444 19.19 -22.01 2.22
CA ARG A 444 20.17 -21.12 2.89
C ARG A 444 19.50 -19.98 3.63
N ASP A 445 18.48 -19.37 3.04
CA ASP A 445 17.75 -18.26 3.66
C ASP A 445 16.89 -18.73 4.84
N CYS A 446 16.27 -19.93 4.77
CA CYS A 446 15.62 -20.57 5.92
C CYS A 446 16.61 -20.75 7.08
N LEU A 447 17.80 -21.28 6.81
CA LEU A 447 18.83 -21.48 7.83
C LEU A 447 19.34 -20.15 8.42
N LYS A 448 19.51 -19.10 7.60
CA LYS A 448 19.88 -17.76 8.09
C LYS A 448 18.83 -17.22 9.05
N ARG A 449 17.53 -17.31 8.70
CA ARG A 449 16.43 -16.85 9.57
C ARG A 449 16.36 -17.62 10.88
N VAL A 450 16.60 -18.94 10.86
CA VAL A 450 16.70 -19.74 12.09
C VAL A 450 17.85 -19.25 12.96
N LYS A 451 19.04 -19.02 12.37
CA LYS A 451 20.21 -18.48 13.10
C LYS A 451 19.96 -17.08 13.65
N MET A 452 19.36 -16.18 12.88
CA MET A 452 19.01 -14.83 13.35
C MET A 452 18.02 -14.88 14.53
N ARG A 453 17.00 -15.74 14.47
CA ARG A 453 16.09 -15.98 15.61
C ARG A 453 16.83 -16.53 16.83
N SER A 454 17.80 -17.41 16.63
CA SER A 454 18.61 -17.96 17.70
C SER A 454 19.64 -16.96 18.24
N GLN A 455 20.21 -16.10 17.40
CA GLN A 455 21.17 -15.06 17.81
C GLN A 455 20.50 -13.88 18.51
N SER A 456 19.33 -13.44 18.08
CA SER A 456 18.54 -12.47 18.84
C SER A 456 18.12 -13.00 20.22
N GLN A 457 18.06 -14.32 20.37
CA GLN A 457 17.94 -14.99 21.67
C GLN A 457 19.26 -15.02 22.49
N LEU A 458 20.42 -14.91 21.83
CA LEU A 458 21.76 -14.98 22.49
C LEU A 458 22.34 -13.58 22.79
N GLU A 459 21.93 -12.53 22.08
CA GLU A 459 22.44 -11.15 22.25
C GLU A 459 21.67 -10.33 23.30
N GLY A 460 20.96 -10.99 24.23
CA GLY A 460 20.44 -10.34 25.43
C GLY A 460 19.02 -9.81 25.36
N GLU A 461 18.30 -9.98 24.27
CA GLU A 461 16.85 -9.86 24.21
C GLU A 461 16.23 -11.22 23.90
N GLU A 462 16.33 -12.16 24.83
CA GLU A 462 15.50 -13.36 24.78
C GLU A 462 14.03 -12.91 24.83
N SER A 463 13.35 -12.95 23.69
CA SER A 463 11.92 -12.65 23.65
C SER A 463 11.17 -13.60 24.56
N LEU A 464 10.20 -13.05 25.28
CA LEU A 464 9.32 -13.88 26.11
C LEU A 464 8.51 -14.81 25.20
N THR A 465 8.39 -16.07 25.58
CA THR A 465 7.47 -17.00 24.92
C THR A 465 6.03 -16.53 25.14
N SER A 466 5.10 -16.97 24.29
CA SER A 466 3.66 -16.65 24.43
C SER A 466 3.15 -16.96 25.85
N ARG A 467 3.67 -18.02 26.47
CA ARG A 467 3.31 -18.41 27.83
C ARG A 467 3.90 -17.48 28.88
N GLU A 468 5.13 -17.02 28.70
CA GLU A 468 5.79 -16.05 29.58
C GLU A 468 5.12 -14.67 29.48
N VAL A 469 4.68 -14.26 28.29
CA VAL A 469 3.87 -13.04 28.10
C VAL A 469 2.54 -13.16 28.82
N GLN A 470 1.85 -14.30 28.75
CA GLN A 470 0.61 -14.52 29.50
C GLN A 470 0.85 -14.41 31.02
N VAL A 471 1.92 -15.01 31.51
CA VAL A 471 2.30 -14.90 32.93
C VAL A 471 2.60 -13.44 33.29
N LEU A 472 3.36 -12.72 32.46
CA LEU A 472 3.71 -11.31 32.69
C LEU A 472 2.46 -10.41 32.73
N LYS A 473 1.50 -10.62 31.82
CA LYS A 473 0.19 -9.93 31.85
C LYS A 473 -0.57 -10.17 33.15
N GLN A 474 -0.59 -11.39 33.64
CA GLN A 474 -1.22 -11.70 34.90
C GLN A 474 -0.45 -11.12 36.11
N LEU A 475 0.87 -11.00 36.04
CA LEU A 475 1.66 -10.28 37.05
C LEU A 475 1.25 -8.81 37.15
N ALA A 476 0.92 -8.15 36.03
CA ALA A 476 0.48 -6.77 35.99
C ALA A 476 -0.86 -6.55 36.73
N THR A 477 -1.72 -7.58 36.87
CA THR A 477 -3.00 -7.49 37.57
C THR A 477 -2.88 -7.36 39.12
N GLY A 478 -1.69 -7.53 39.69
CA GLY A 478 -1.48 -7.49 41.14
C GLY A 478 -1.84 -8.78 41.87
N LYS A 479 -2.43 -9.80 41.22
CA LYS A 479 -2.85 -11.07 41.82
C LYS A 479 -1.67 -11.84 42.46
N ALA A 480 -1.92 -12.65 43.49
CA ALA A 480 -0.91 -13.52 44.07
C ALA A 480 -0.42 -14.57 43.09
N ILE A 481 0.86 -14.91 43.10
CA ILE A 481 1.50 -15.86 42.16
C ILE A 481 0.77 -17.22 42.17
N ASN A 482 0.34 -17.70 43.33
CA ASN A 482 -0.41 -18.96 43.47
C ASN A 482 -1.79 -18.89 42.77
N GLN A 483 -2.44 -17.72 42.81
CA GLN A 483 -3.72 -17.49 42.13
C GLN A 483 -3.54 -17.45 40.62
N ILE A 484 -2.48 -16.78 40.14
CA ILE A 484 -2.12 -16.75 38.70
C ILE A 484 -1.84 -18.18 38.21
N GLY A 485 -1.12 -18.99 38.99
CA GLY A 485 -0.86 -20.39 38.67
C GLY A 485 -2.14 -21.20 38.47
N LYS A 486 -3.12 -21.04 39.37
CA LYS A 486 -4.43 -21.70 39.26
C LYS A 486 -5.21 -21.24 38.02
N GLU A 487 -5.28 -19.94 37.76
CA GLU A 487 -5.98 -19.37 36.61
C GLU A 487 -5.36 -19.79 35.26
N LEU A 488 -4.03 -19.96 35.23
CA LEU A 488 -3.32 -20.40 34.04
C LEU A 488 -3.14 -21.92 33.95
N HIS A 489 -3.69 -22.68 34.91
CA HIS A 489 -3.56 -24.16 35.00
C HIS A 489 -2.10 -24.65 34.96
N ILE A 490 -1.20 -23.96 35.69
CA ILE A 490 0.20 -24.34 35.80
C ILE A 490 0.61 -24.63 37.25
N SER A 491 1.50 -25.62 37.42
CA SER A 491 2.02 -25.99 38.74
C SER A 491 2.89 -24.89 39.35
N GLN A 492 3.02 -24.87 40.67
CA GLN A 492 3.90 -23.91 41.37
C GLN A 492 5.36 -23.97 40.88
N ASN A 493 5.86 -25.16 40.57
CA ASN A 493 7.23 -25.34 40.05
C ASN A 493 7.36 -24.78 38.64
N THR A 494 6.38 -25.01 37.79
CA THR A 494 6.30 -24.46 36.44
C THR A 494 6.20 -22.92 36.47
N MET A 495 5.40 -22.37 37.41
CA MET A 495 5.30 -20.93 37.64
C MET A 495 6.65 -20.32 38.04
N LYS A 496 7.37 -20.94 38.99
CA LYS A 496 8.71 -20.48 39.38
C LYS A 496 9.67 -20.48 38.20
N THR A 497 9.60 -21.48 37.33
CA THR A 497 10.41 -21.56 36.12
C THR A 497 10.09 -20.45 35.15
N HIS A 498 8.80 -20.16 34.92
CA HIS A 498 8.38 -19.03 34.06
C HIS A 498 8.83 -17.68 34.63
N LEU A 499 8.66 -17.46 35.93
CA LEU A 499 9.11 -16.21 36.59
C LEU A 499 10.63 -16.03 36.46
N ARG A 500 11.41 -17.07 36.74
CA ARG A 500 12.87 -17.02 36.59
C ARG A 500 13.27 -16.69 35.15
N ASN A 501 12.63 -17.30 34.17
CA ASN A 501 12.89 -17.05 32.74
C ASN A 501 12.48 -15.63 32.34
N ILE A 502 11.31 -15.15 32.78
CA ILE A 502 10.83 -13.77 32.54
C ILE A 502 11.84 -12.76 33.11
N TYR A 503 12.24 -12.93 34.39
CA TYR A 503 13.16 -11.99 35.02
C TYR A 503 14.54 -11.99 34.36
N ARG A 504 15.04 -13.16 33.98
CA ARG A 504 16.31 -13.31 33.25
C ARG A 504 16.21 -12.65 31.86
N LYS A 505 15.16 -12.94 31.12
CA LYS A 505 14.95 -12.42 29.77
C LYS A 505 14.73 -10.90 29.72
N LEU A 506 14.04 -10.35 30.72
CA LEU A 506 13.84 -8.91 30.87
C LEU A 506 14.99 -8.21 31.60
N GLN A 507 16.00 -8.96 32.06
CA GLN A 507 17.15 -8.46 32.83
C GLN A 507 16.72 -7.66 34.07
N VAL A 508 15.78 -8.20 34.83
CA VAL A 508 15.20 -7.60 36.04
C VAL A 508 15.17 -8.59 37.20
N ASP A 509 15.08 -8.08 38.42
CA ASP A 509 15.22 -8.88 39.65
C ASP A 509 13.91 -9.12 40.37
N GLY A 510 12.77 -8.65 39.85
CA GLY A 510 11.51 -8.82 40.54
C GLY A 510 10.27 -8.48 39.74
N ARG A 511 9.12 -8.78 40.36
CA ARG A 511 7.80 -8.62 39.74
C ARG A 511 7.54 -7.18 39.27
N LYS A 512 7.80 -6.18 40.15
CA LYS A 512 7.52 -4.77 39.86
C LYS A 512 8.34 -4.30 38.64
N SER A 513 9.64 -4.57 38.67
CA SER A 513 10.56 -4.23 37.57
C SER A 513 10.20 -4.98 36.29
N ALA A 514 9.76 -6.25 36.37
CA ALA A 514 9.32 -7.02 35.22
C ALA A 514 8.05 -6.42 34.58
N VAL A 515 7.08 -6.01 35.39
CA VAL A 515 5.85 -5.37 34.89
C VAL A 515 6.19 -4.02 34.26
N THR A 516 6.97 -3.17 34.94
CA THR A 516 7.38 -1.86 34.37
C THR A 516 8.14 -2.05 33.05
N LYS A 517 9.12 -2.95 33.03
CA LYS A 517 9.89 -3.24 31.82
C LYS A 517 9.03 -3.83 30.68
N GLY A 518 8.06 -4.68 31.04
CA GLY A 518 7.09 -5.21 30.09
C GLY A 518 6.18 -4.15 29.50
N GLN A 519 5.77 -3.15 30.29
CA GLN A 519 4.99 -1.99 29.82
C GLN A 519 5.85 -1.06 28.94
N GLU A 520 7.06 -0.71 29.37
CA GLU A 520 8.02 0.08 28.60
C GLU A 520 8.39 -0.58 27.25
N SER A 521 8.46 -1.91 27.24
CA SER A 521 8.76 -2.71 26.04
C SER A 521 7.50 -3.12 25.27
N PHE A 522 6.33 -2.60 25.63
CA PHE A 522 5.04 -2.89 24.99
C PHE A 522 4.69 -4.39 24.92
N LEU A 523 5.16 -5.18 25.86
CA LEU A 523 4.85 -6.61 25.98
C LEU A 523 3.53 -6.89 26.69
N ILE A 524 3.09 -5.92 27.50
CA ILE A 524 1.85 -5.99 28.28
C ILE A 524 1.17 -4.62 28.37
#